data_98a2d7d7ba85169f8dbd44293061e7f2
#
_entry.id   98a2d7d7ba85169f8dbd44293061e7f2
#
_cell.length_a   1.000
_cell.length_b   1.000
_cell.length_c   1.000
_cell.angle_alpha   90.00
_cell.angle_beta   90.00
_cell.angle_gamma   90.00
#
_symmetry.space_group_name_H-M   'P 1'
#
loop_
_entity.id
_entity.type
_entity.pdbx_description
1 polymer ?
#
loop_
_entity_poly.entity_id
_entity_poly.type
_entity_poly.pdbx_seq_one_letter_code
_entity_poly.pdbx_strand_id
1 'polypeptide(L)'
;MQKKLKVVVASFLLLGMSACSLLPEKTDETKNWSVEKLYAEARAEMTGGHYESAIKMFERLESNYPFGNYAAQAQMEIAYAHYKTQDQAQALAAVERFIKLHPNHAAVDYMYYLRGLISFNDQIG
;
A
#
# COMPACT_ATOMS: atom_id res chain seq x y z
N MET A 1 28.85 34.50 34.01
CA MET A 1 29.06 33.74 32.77
C MET A 1 28.04 32.60 32.57
N GLN A 2 27.70 31.86 33.59
CA GLN A 2 26.73 30.73 33.44
C GLN A 2 25.31 31.17 33.08
N LYS A 3 24.81 32.31 33.51
CA LYS A 3 23.48 32.83 33.19
C LYS A 3 23.36 33.23 31.71
N LYS A 4 24.44 33.80 31.15
CA LYS A 4 24.45 34.19 29.71
C LYS A 4 24.54 32.96 28.79
N LEU A 5 25.26 31.94 29.23
CA LEU A 5 25.36 30.67 28.49
C LEU A 5 24.02 29.92 28.46
N LYS A 6 23.28 29.92 29.57
CA LYS A 6 21.94 29.30 29.64
C LYS A 6 20.91 30.02 28.75
N VAL A 7 20.99 31.33 28.63
CA VAL A 7 20.10 32.11 27.73
C VAL A 7 20.43 31.83 26.26
N VAL A 8 21.71 31.73 25.93
CA VAL A 8 22.13 31.40 24.54
C VAL A 8 21.72 29.99 24.15
N VAL A 9 21.85 29.01 25.03
CA VAL A 9 21.44 27.62 24.80
C VAL A 9 19.92 27.52 24.71
N ALA A 10 19.18 28.23 25.56
CA ALA A 10 17.72 28.27 25.49
C ALA A 10 17.20 28.95 24.20
N SER A 11 17.90 29.99 23.72
CA SER A 11 17.57 30.68 22.47
C SER A 11 17.84 29.81 21.24
N PHE A 12 18.86 28.95 21.29
CA PHE A 12 19.19 28.02 20.18
C PHE A 12 18.21 26.83 20.10
N LEU A 13 17.65 26.41 21.25
CA LEU A 13 16.64 25.33 21.30
C LEU A 13 15.27 25.76 20.72
N LEU A 14 14.95 27.06 20.82
CA LEU A 14 13.67 27.59 20.28
C LEU A 14 13.67 27.79 18.77
N LEU A 15 14.82 27.86 18.11
CA LEU A 15 14.91 27.95 16.63
C LEU A 15 14.84 26.60 15.93
N GLY A 16 14.94 25.50 16.65
CA GLY A 16 14.92 24.14 16.06
C GLY A 16 13.54 23.58 15.72
N MET A 17 12.44 24.21 16.15
CA MET A 17 11.09 23.67 15.95
C MET A 17 10.37 24.13 14.69
N SER A 18 10.94 25.04 13.90
CA SER A 18 10.30 25.58 12.68
C SER A 18 10.70 24.87 11.40
N ALA A 19 11.55 23.85 11.44
CA ALA A 19 12.09 23.21 10.25
C ALA A 19 11.18 22.12 9.63
N CYS A 20 10.08 21.75 10.28
CA CYS A 20 9.19 20.69 9.78
C CYS A 20 8.19 21.14 8.69
N SER A 21 8.08 22.44 8.40
CA SER A 21 7.09 22.95 7.43
C SER A 21 7.65 23.25 6.04
N LEU A 22 8.93 22.98 5.79
CA LEU A 22 9.60 23.29 4.52
C LEU A 22 9.82 22.11 3.59
N LEU A 23 9.33 20.92 3.95
CA LEU A 23 9.28 19.80 3.00
C LEU A 23 8.12 20.06 2.03
N PRO A 24 8.37 20.20 0.72
CA PRO A 24 7.29 20.29 -0.24
C PRO A 24 6.44 19.03 -0.09
N GLU A 25 5.17 19.23 0.26
CA GLU A 25 4.18 18.18 0.24
C GLU A 25 4.20 17.58 -1.17
N LYS A 26 4.59 16.30 -1.27
CA LYS A 26 4.51 15.60 -2.56
C LYS A 26 3.06 15.65 -3.00
N THR A 27 2.77 16.54 -3.92
CA THR A 27 1.45 16.61 -4.55
C THR A 27 1.18 15.25 -5.17
N ASP A 28 0.17 14.57 -4.66
CA ASP A 28 -0.27 13.31 -5.22
C ASP A 28 -0.92 13.57 -6.59
N GLU A 29 -0.14 13.39 -7.65
CA GLU A 29 -0.59 13.61 -9.03
C GLU A 29 -1.79 12.74 -9.40
N THR A 30 -2.01 11.66 -8.66
CA THR A 30 -3.09 10.69 -8.93
C THR A 30 -4.39 11.01 -8.19
N LYS A 31 -4.40 12.06 -7.37
CA LYS A 31 -5.56 12.41 -6.53
C LYS A 31 -6.86 12.59 -7.31
N ASN A 32 -6.76 13.05 -8.55
CA ASN A 32 -7.90 13.32 -9.43
C ASN A 32 -8.07 12.26 -10.53
N TRP A 33 -7.36 11.15 -10.46
CA TRP A 33 -7.51 10.10 -11.46
C TRP A 33 -8.82 9.34 -11.26
N SER A 34 -9.46 8.96 -12.36
CA SER A 34 -10.61 8.06 -12.31
C SER A 34 -10.20 6.67 -11.84
N VAL A 35 -11.15 5.88 -11.37
CA VAL A 35 -10.91 4.50 -10.93
C VAL A 35 -10.35 3.65 -12.07
N GLU A 36 -10.85 3.84 -13.29
CA GLU A 36 -10.38 3.13 -14.49
C GLU A 36 -8.92 3.45 -14.78
N LYS A 37 -8.54 4.72 -14.68
CA LYS A 37 -7.16 5.15 -14.90
C LYS A 37 -6.22 4.59 -13.83
N LEU A 38 -6.58 4.69 -12.56
CA LEU A 38 -5.80 4.11 -11.46
C LEU A 38 -5.61 2.60 -11.66
N TYR A 39 -6.68 1.90 -12.03
CA TYR A 39 -6.63 0.47 -12.26
C TYR A 39 -5.73 0.11 -13.45
N ALA A 40 -5.88 0.81 -14.57
CA ALA A 40 -5.09 0.56 -15.78
C ALA A 40 -3.59 0.78 -15.53
N GLU A 41 -3.20 1.86 -14.84
CA GLU A 41 -1.82 2.14 -14.51
C GLU A 41 -1.25 1.12 -13.51
N ALA A 42 -2.01 0.76 -12.48
CA ALA A 42 -1.62 -0.28 -11.54
C ALA A 42 -1.40 -1.64 -12.23
N ARG A 43 -2.27 -1.98 -13.18
CA ARG A 43 -2.12 -3.19 -14.02
C ARG A 43 -0.88 -3.13 -14.90
N ALA A 44 -0.56 -1.97 -15.46
CA ALA A 44 0.66 -1.79 -16.24
C ALA A 44 1.92 -2.04 -15.38
N GLU A 45 1.95 -1.53 -14.15
CA GLU A 45 3.02 -1.82 -13.17
C GLU A 45 3.11 -3.32 -12.85
N MET A 46 1.97 -3.99 -12.64
CA MET A 46 1.93 -5.45 -12.45
C MET A 46 2.55 -6.21 -13.63
N THR A 47 2.17 -5.84 -14.84
CA THR A 47 2.65 -6.48 -16.08
C THR A 47 4.15 -6.24 -16.28
N GLY A 48 4.64 -5.08 -15.88
CA GLY A 48 6.06 -4.72 -15.88
C GLY A 48 6.89 -5.40 -14.78
N GLY A 49 6.25 -6.11 -13.86
CA GLY A 49 6.93 -6.73 -12.71
C GLY A 49 7.27 -5.75 -11.59
N HIS A 50 6.76 -4.52 -11.64
CA HIS A 50 6.95 -3.50 -10.61
C HIS A 50 5.91 -3.65 -9.49
N TYR A 51 5.96 -4.78 -8.80
CA TYR A 51 4.92 -5.19 -7.85
C TYR A 51 4.71 -4.19 -6.70
N GLU A 52 5.77 -3.62 -6.15
CA GLU A 52 5.66 -2.64 -5.07
C GLU A 52 4.96 -1.35 -5.52
N SER A 53 5.26 -0.89 -6.73
CA SER A 53 4.59 0.26 -7.34
C SER A 53 3.11 -0.04 -7.59
N ALA A 54 2.83 -1.22 -8.14
CA ALA A 54 1.47 -1.70 -8.37
C ALA A 54 0.65 -1.76 -7.06
N ILE A 55 1.21 -2.32 -6.00
CA ILE A 55 0.56 -2.39 -4.68
C ILE A 55 0.15 -0.99 -4.22
N LYS A 56 1.06 -0.01 -4.25
CA LYS A 56 0.77 1.37 -3.83
C LYS A 56 -0.36 2.00 -4.66
N MET A 57 -0.40 1.72 -5.95
CA MET A 57 -1.45 2.26 -6.83
C MET A 57 -2.81 1.57 -6.58
N PHE A 58 -2.83 0.26 -6.36
CA PHE A 58 -4.05 -0.46 -5.99
C PHE A 58 -4.58 -0.06 -4.61
N GLU A 59 -3.69 0.14 -3.62
CA GLU A 59 -4.07 0.65 -2.29
C GLU A 59 -4.68 2.04 -2.38
N ARG A 60 -4.14 2.91 -3.24
CA ARG A 60 -4.70 4.22 -3.53
C ARG A 60 -6.06 4.13 -4.20
N LEU A 61 -6.22 3.22 -5.17
CA LEU A 61 -7.51 2.95 -5.77
C LEU A 61 -8.53 2.56 -4.72
N GLU A 62 -8.19 1.60 -3.86
CA GLU A 62 -9.07 1.12 -2.80
C GLU A 62 -9.42 2.23 -1.79
N SER A 63 -8.47 3.09 -1.47
CA SER A 63 -8.67 4.23 -0.57
C SER A 63 -9.62 5.29 -1.15
N ASN A 64 -9.47 5.61 -2.44
CA ASN A 64 -10.28 6.62 -3.10
C ASN A 64 -11.65 6.09 -3.55
N TYR A 65 -11.73 4.80 -3.89
CA TYR A 65 -12.90 4.11 -4.43
C TYR A 65 -13.14 2.79 -3.68
N PRO A 66 -13.55 2.85 -2.40
CA PRO A 66 -13.56 1.66 -1.53
C PRO A 66 -14.65 0.63 -1.86
N PHE A 67 -15.58 0.97 -2.76
CA PHE A 67 -16.71 0.12 -3.11
C PHE A 67 -16.73 -0.20 -4.61
N GLY A 68 -17.34 -1.33 -4.95
CA GLY A 68 -17.53 -1.75 -6.33
C GLY A 68 -16.48 -2.76 -6.82
N ASN A 69 -16.60 -3.10 -8.10
CA ASN A 69 -15.80 -4.18 -8.71
C ASN A 69 -14.30 -3.88 -8.75
N TYR A 70 -13.92 -2.63 -8.99
CA TYR A 70 -12.51 -2.25 -9.03
C TYR A 70 -11.81 -2.40 -7.69
N ALA A 71 -12.49 -2.08 -6.59
CA ALA A 71 -11.95 -2.27 -5.24
C ALA A 71 -11.69 -3.76 -4.95
N ALA A 72 -12.64 -4.63 -5.26
CA ALA A 72 -12.48 -6.08 -5.10
C ALA A 72 -11.32 -6.62 -5.98
N GLN A 73 -11.23 -6.20 -7.23
CA GLN A 73 -10.14 -6.58 -8.12
C GLN A 73 -8.79 -6.07 -7.62
N ALA A 74 -8.72 -4.82 -7.13
CA ALA A 74 -7.50 -4.26 -6.55
C ALA A 74 -7.02 -5.09 -5.35
N GLN A 75 -7.91 -5.54 -4.49
CA GLN A 75 -7.57 -6.40 -3.35
C GLN A 75 -6.97 -7.75 -3.80
N MET A 76 -7.52 -8.36 -4.84
CA MET A 76 -6.96 -9.59 -5.41
C MET A 76 -5.56 -9.37 -6.00
N GLU A 77 -5.37 -8.28 -6.74
CA GLU A 77 -4.09 -7.93 -7.35
C GLU A 77 -3.02 -7.64 -6.28
N ILE A 78 -3.37 -6.98 -5.18
CA ILE A 78 -2.49 -6.74 -4.04
C ILE A 78 -2.03 -8.08 -3.44
N ALA A 79 -2.95 -9.01 -3.22
CA ALA A 79 -2.61 -10.33 -2.71
C ALA A 79 -1.64 -11.07 -3.63
N TYR A 80 -1.90 -11.05 -4.93
CA TYR A 80 -1.02 -11.67 -5.93
C TYR A 80 0.35 -10.99 -5.99
N ALA A 81 0.41 -9.65 -5.94
CA ALA A 81 1.65 -8.90 -5.95
C ALA A 81 2.54 -9.25 -4.73
N HIS A 82 1.96 -9.35 -3.53
CA HIS A 82 2.68 -9.81 -2.35
C HIS A 82 3.17 -11.26 -2.50
N TYR A 83 2.38 -12.13 -3.10
CA TYR A 83 2.82 -13.49 -3.41
C TYR A 83 4.03 -13.48 -4.36
N LYS A 84 4.02 -12.64 -5.40
CA LYS A 84 5.12 -12.53 -6.37
C LYS A 84 6.40 -11.95 -5.77
N THR A 85 6.28 -11.07 -4.80
CA THR A 85 7.43 -10.51 -4.06
C THR A 85 7.90 -11.41 -2.91
N GLN A 86 7.28 -12.57 -2.74
CA GLN A 86 7.57 -13.52 -1.66
C GLN A 86 7.32 -12.94 -0.26
N ASP A 87 6.50 -11.92 -0.16
CA ASP A 87 6.00 -11.41 1.12
C ASP A 87 4.79 -12.22 1.57
N GLN A 88 5.07 -13.41 2.08
CA GLN A 88 4.04 -14.40 2.39
C GLN A 88 3.07 -13.93 3.46
N ALA A 89 3.55 -13.24 4.49
CA ALA A 89 2.71 -12.74 5.56
C ALA A 89 1.68 -11.73 5.03
N GLN A 90 2.10 -10.77 4.20
CA GLN A 90 1.21 -9.80 3.59
C GLN A 90 0.29 -10.45 2.54
N ALA A 91 0.81 -11.38 1.75
CA ALA A 91 0.01 -12.12 0.78
C ALA A 91 -1.13 -12.89 1.48
N LEU A 92 -0.82 -13.62 2.54
CA LEU A 92 -1.82 -14.37 3.30
C LEU A 92 -2.85 -13.45 3.93
N ALA A 93 -2.41 -12.34 4.57
CA ALA A 93 -3.31 -11.36 5.16
C ALA A 93 -4.25 -10.74 4.11
N ALA A 94 -3.76 -10.40 2.92
CA ALA A 94 -4.56 -9.86 1.83
C ALA A 94 -5.59 -10.87 1.30
N VAL A 95 -5.20 -12.13 1.15
CA VAL A 95 -6.12 -13.21 0.73
C VAL A 95 -7.23 -13.42 1.77
N GLU A 96 -6.88 -13.54 3.04
CA GLU A 96 -7.87 -13.75 4.12
C GLU A 96 -8.83 -12.56 4.22
N ARG A 97 -8.32 -11.34 4.08
CA ARG A 97 -9.15 -10.13 4.04
C ARG A 97 -10.16 -10.18 2.89
N PHE A 98 -9.73 -10.56 1.68
CA PHE A 98 -10.61 -10.67 0.53
C PHE A 98 -11.72 -11.71 0.77
N ILE A 99 -11.36 -12.90 1.19
CA ILE A 99 -12.32 -13.99 1.46
C ILE A 99 -13.35 -13.56 2.50
N LYS A 100 -12.90 -12.87 3.55
CA LYS A 100 -13.79 -12.36 4.60
C LYS A 100 -14.75 -11.28 4.11
N LEU A 101 -14.28 -10.36 3.28
CA LEU A 101 -15.08 -9.24 2.79
C LEU A 101 -15.98 -9.62 1.60
N HIS A 102 -15.57 -10.60 0.81
CA HIS A 102 -16.22 -10.98 -0.44
C HIS A 102 -16.46 -12.49 -0.55
N PRO A 103 -17.15 -13.13 0.43
CA PRO A 103 -17.27 -14.59 0.49
C PRO A 103 -18.05 -15.18 -0.71
N ASN A 104 -18.88 -14.38 -1.35
CA ASN A 104 -19.71 -14.79 -2.51
C ASN A 104 -19.20 -14.21 -3.84
N HIS A 105 -18.00 -13.67 -3.87
CA HIS A 105 -17.43 -13.13 -5.11
C HIS A 105 -17.11 -14.26 -6.09
N ALA A 106 -17.32 -14.00 -7.40
CA ALA A 106 -17.08 -14.99 -8.45
C ALA A 106 -15.64 -15.53 -8.46
N ALA A 107 -14.67 -14.73 -8.03
CA ALA A 107 -13.26 -15.10 -7.98
C ALA A 107 -12.79 -15.61 -6.59
N VAL A 108 -13.71 -15.89 -5.66
CA VAL A 108 -13.32 -16.36 -4.32
C VAL A 108 -12.55 -17.69 -4.37
N ASP A 109 -12.88 -18.57 -5.31
CA ASP A 109 -12.18 -19.85 -5.50
C ASP A 109 -10.72 -19.65 -5.89
N TYR A 110 -10.44 -18.64 -6.73
CA TYR A 110 -9.06 -18.26 -7.05
C TYR A 110 -8.30 -17.81 -5.79
N MET A 111 -8.93 -17.07 -4.91
CA MET A 111 -8.31 -16.63 -3.66
C MET A 111 -8.02 -17.79 -2.71
N TYR A 112 -8.88 -18.79 -2.63
CA TYR A 112 -8.59 -20.04 -1.90
C TYR A 112 -7.41 -20.81 -2.51
N TYR A 113 -7.34 -20.85 -3.84
CA TYR A 113 -6.20 -21.44 -4.54
C TYR A 113 -4.89 -20.69 -4.23
N LEU A 114 -4.91 -19.37 -4.31
CA LEU A 114 -3.75 -18.53 -3.99
C LEU A 114 -3.30 -18.72 -2.52
N ARG A 115 -4.24 -18.82 -1.59
CA ARG A 115 -3.96 -19.16 -0.20
C ARG A 115 -3.20 -20.50 -0.07
N GLY A 116 -3.64 -21.51 -0.80
CA GLY A 116 -2.98 -22.81 -0.86
C GLY A 116 -1.54 -22.70 -1.37
N LEU A 117 -1.31 -21.95 -2.46
CA LEU A 117 0.03 -21.72 -3.01
C LEU A 117 0.96 -21.02 -2.02
N ILE A 118 0.48 -19.97 -1.34
CA ILE A 118 1.25 -19.23 -0.35
C ILE A 118 1.66 -20.16 0.79
N SER A 119 0.73 -20.93 1.33
CA SER A 119 0.97 -21.85 2.44
C SER A 119 1.92 -22.98 2.04
N PHE A 120 1.82 -23.47 0.81
CA PHE A 120 2.73 -24.50 0.30
C PHE A 120 4.17 -23.99 0.19
N ASN A 121 4.35 -22.80 -0.35
CA ASN A 121 5.69 -22.23 -0.48
C ASN A 121 6.34 -21.94 0.87
N ASP A 122 5.56 -21.63 1.90
CA ASP A 122 6.05 -21.43 3.26
C ASP A 122 6.63 -22.71 3.87
N GLN A 123 6.10 -23.89 3.48
CA GLN A 123 6.54 -25.18 4.02
C GLN A 123 7.82 -25.72 3.37
N ILE A 124 8.12 -25.28 2.15
CA ILE A 124 9.30 -25.77 1.39
C ILE A 124 10.45 -24.74 1.31
N GLY A 125 10.23 -23.55 1.79
CA GLY A 125 11.24 -22.49 1.91
C GLY A 125 11.93 -22.54 3.24
#